data_ec6e162c15d3877d6851e3e3c769d8b0
#
_entry.id   ec6e162c15d3877d6851e3e3c769d8b0
#
_cell.length_a   1.000
_cell.length_b   1.000
_cell.length_c   1.000
_cell.angle_alpha   90.00
_cell.angle_beta   90.00
_cell.angle_gamma   90.00
#
_symmetry.space_group_name_H-M   'P 1'
#
loop_
_entity.id
_entity.type
_entity.pdbx_description
1 polymer ?
#
loop_
_entity_poly.entity_id
_entity_poly.type
_entity_poly.pdbx_seq_one_letter_code
_entity_poly.pdbx_strand_id
1 'polypeptide(L)'
;MNRLPSFRAAAVQTAPVFLDVNATVDKACDLIREASRNGAELVAFPEVFVCAYPYWSWIVSPIQGSEWFQHLYENSIEIAGPEVQRLTAAARKYAINIVIGINERDRLRTGTLFNTNLVISADGELLGH
;
A
#
# COMPACT_ATOMS: atom_id res chain seq x y z
N MET A 1 -12.19 -1.20 -36.68
CA MET A 1 -11.66 -1.78 -35.43
C MET A 1 -11.51 -0.67 -34.41
N ASN A 2 -12.31 -0.65 -33.34
CA ASN A 2 -12.09 0.30 -32.25
C ASN A 2 -10.78 -0.07 -31.54
N ARG A 3 -9.75 0.75 -31.67
CA ARG A 3 -8.52 0.62 -30.88
C ARG A 3 -8.88 0.95 -29.43
N LEU A 4 -8.65 0.00 -28.53
CA LEU A 4 -8.71 0.28 -27.10
C LEU A 4 -7.67 1.34 -26.75
N PRO A 5 -7.95 2.25 -25.81
CA PRO A 5 -6.98 3.22 -25.35
C PRO A 5 -5.77 2.48 -24.75
N SER A 6 -4.57 2.97 -25.05
CA SER A 6 -3.34 2.48 -24.42
C SER A 6 -2.89 3.45 -23.35
N PHE A 7 -2.36 2.92 -22.23
CA PHE A 7 -1.79 3.71 -21.14
C PHE A 7 -0.47 3.07 -20.69
N ARG A 8 0.35 3.84 -19.99
CA ARG A 8 1.60 3.35 -19.40
C ARG A 8 1.41 3.05 -17.94
N ALA A 9 1.72 1.81 -17.54
CA ALA A 9 1.71 1.38 -16.15
C ALA A 9 3.12 1.08 -15.64
N ALA A 10 3.38 1.36 -14.38
CA ALA A 10 4.58 0.96 -13.66
C ALA A 10 4.24 -0.14 -12.65
N ALA A 11 5.02 -1.21 -12.65
CA ALA A 11 4.97 -2.25 -11.61
C ALA A 11 6.15 -2.05 -10.65
N VAL A 12 5.87 -1.87 -9.38
CA VAL A 12 6.89 -1.71 -8.34
C VAL A 12 7.43 -3.09 -7.95
N GLN A 13 8.74 -3.26 -8.07
CA GLN A 13 9.45 -4.47 -7.64
C GLN A 13 10.52 -4.09 -6.63
N THR A 14 10.13 -3.92 -5.36
CA THR A 14 11.05 -3.64 -4.25
C THR A 14 10.42 -4.09 -2.94
N ALA A 15 11.26 -4.29 -1.92
CA ALA A 15 10.79 -4.58 -0.57
C ALA A 15 10.27 -3.32 0.13
N PRO A 16 9.28 -3.43 1.03
CA PRO A 16 8.95 -2.35 1.96
C PRO A 16 10.10 -2.11 2.96
N VAL A 17 9.97 -1.07 3.78
CA VAL A 17 10.75 -1.00 5.02
C VAL A 17 10.03 -1.87 6.05
N PHE A 18 10.67 -2.96 6.43
CA PHE A 18 10.04 -4.04 7.20
C PHE A 18 9.48 -3.54 8.54
N LEU A 19 8.18 -3.70 8.74
CA LEU A 19 7.44 -3.30 9.93
C LEU A 19 7.64 -1.84 10.36
N ASP A 20 7.89 -0.95 9.39
CA ASP A 20 7.92 0.50 9.56
C ASP A 20 6.95 1.16 8.58
N VAL A 21 5.76 1.49 9.06
CA VAL A 21 4.69 2.06 8.24
C VAL A 21 5.07 3.42 7.67
N ASN A 22 5.71 4.28 8.47
CA ASN A 22 6.05 5.62 8.04
C ASN A 22 7.14 5.62 6.96
N ALA A 23 8.22 4.89 7.19
CA ALA A 23 9.30 4.76 6.20
C ALA A 23 8.82 4.05 4.92
N THR A 24 7.90 3.08 5.04
CA THR A 24 7.32 2.42 3.86
C THR A 24 6.43 3.37 3.05
N VAL A 25 5.59 4.18 3.70
CA VAL A 25 4.76 5.18 3.01
C VAL A 25 5.60 6.28 2.39
N ASP A 26 6.69 6.73 3.05
CA ASP A 26 7.65 7.66 2.44
C ASP A 26 8.25 7.08 1.16
N LYS A 27 8.73 5.84 1.23
CA LYS A 27 9.25 5.10 0.08
C LYS A 27 8.20 4.95 -1.03
N ALA A 28 6.95 4.62 -0.68
CA ALA A 28 5.87 4.54 -1.65
C ALA A 28 5.63 5.88 -2.36
N CYS A 29 5.60 6.98 -1.63
CA CYS A 29 5.44 8.33 -2.21
C CYS A 29 6.59 8.70 -3.15
N ASP A 30 7.83 8.31 -2.83
CA ASP A 30 8.97 8.54 -3.71
C ASP A 30 8.88 7.70 -5.00
N LEU A 31 8.47 6.44 -4.91
CA LEU A 31 8.26 5.57 -6.08
C LEU A 31 7.07 6.04 -6.95
N ILE A 32 6.00 6.54 -6.35
CA ILE A 32 4.88 7.17 -7.06
C ILE A 32 5.37 8.37 -7.87
N ARG A 33 6.17 9.23 -7.24
CA ARG A 33 6.80 10.38 -7.91
C ARG A 33 7.68 9.95 -9.08
N GLU A 34 8.50 8.93 -8.89
CA GLU A 34 9.39 8.38 -9.92
C GLU A 34 8.60 7.80 -11.09
N ALA A 35 7.57 6.99 -10.82
CA ALA A 35 6.70 6.42 -11.84
C ALA A 35 6.03 7.51 -12.70
N SER A 36 5.47 8.53 -12.05
CA SER A 36 4.88 9.68 -12.75
C SER A 36 5.90 10.43 -13.62
N ARG A 37 7.11 10.70 -13.13
CA ARG A 37 8.18 11.33 -13.90
C ARG A 37 8.60 10.53 -15.14
N ASN A 38 8.48 9.21 -15.07
CA ASN A 38 8.73 8.29 -16.16
C ASN A 38 7.52 8.11 -17.10
N GLY A 39 6.46 8.91 -16.89
CA GLY A 39 5.28 8.96 -17.75
C GLY A 39 4.28 7.84 -17.50
N ALA A 40 4.32 7.18 -16.33
CA ALA A 40 3.27 6.23 -15.97
C ALA A 40 1.99 6.95 -15.54
N GLU A 41 0.85 6.39 -15.96
CA GLU A 41 -0.50 6.85 -15.59
C GLU A 41 -1.11 6.01 -14.47
N LEU A 42 -0.52 4.84 -14.23
CA LEU A 42 -0.85 3.91 -13.15
C LEU A 42 0.44 3.36 -12.55
N VAL A 43 0.48 3.26 -11.22
CA VAL A 43 1.52 2.52 -10.50
C VAL A 43 0.89 1.46 -9.61
N ALA A 44 1.40 0.22 -9.71
CA ALA A 44 0.94 -0.91 -8.92
C ALA A 44 2.07 -1.39 -7.98
N PHE A 45 1.72 -1.57 -6.72
CA PHE A 45 2.61 -2.07 -5.67
C PHE A 45 2.31 -3.53 -5.33
N PRO A 46 3.28 -4.25 -4.73
CA PRO A 46 3.08 -5.62 -4.27
C PRO A 46 1.96 -5.77 -3.24
N GLU A 47 1.51 -7.02 -3.07
CA GLU A 47 0.63 -7.45 -2.00
C GLU A 47 1.18 -7.02 -0.63
N VAL A 48 0.30 -6.49 0.23
CA VAL A 48 0.62 -5.99 1.58
C VAL A 48 1.97 -5.24 1.68
N PHE A 49 2.26 -4.43 0.66
CA PHE A 49 3.48 -3.63 0.61
C PHE A 49 3.65 -2.76 1.85
N VAL A 50 2.56 -2.21 2.36
CA VAL A 50 2.56 -1.49 3.63
C VAL A 50 1.97 -2.37 4.73
N CYS A 51 2.73 -2.83 5.70
CA CYS A 51 4.18 -2.66 5.92
C CYS A 51 4.93 -4.01 5.93
N ALA A 52 4.71 -4.86 5.00
CA ALA A 52 5.32 -6.16 4.75
C ALA A 52 4.37 -7.36 4.91
N TYR A 53 4.69 -8.41 4.19
CA TYR A 53 4.01 -9.70 4.28
C TYR A 53 4.47 -10.46 5.54
N PRO A 54 3.56 -11.05 6.33
CA PRO A 54 3.89 -11.74 7.57
C PRO A 54 4.45 -13.14 7.33
N TYR A 55 5.62 -13.26 6.70
CA TYR A 55 6.24 -14.55 6.34
C TYR A 55 6.47 -15.48 7.54
N TRP A 56 6.69 -14.93 8.72
CA TRP A 56 6.86 -15.73 9.95
C TRP A 56 5.65 -16.60 10.27
N SER A 57 4.44 -16.20 9.86
CA SER A 57 3.20 -16.97 10.08
C SER A 57 3.23 -18.37 9.45
N TRP A 58 4.11 -18.59 8.47
CA TRP A 58 4.33 -19.87 7.82
C TRP A 58 5.39 -20.74 8.50
N ILE A 59 6.18 -20.16 9.40
CA ILE A 59 7.39 -20.78 9.93
C ILE A 59 7.29 -21.07 11.43
N VAL A 60 6.58 -20.21 12.17
CA VAL A 60 6.47 -20.30 13.63
C VAL A 60 5.02 -20.42 14.08
N SER A 61 4.82 -20.99 15.28
CA SER A 61 3.48 -21.06 15.87
C SER A 61 2.95 -19.67 16.23
N PRO A 62 1.62 -19.48 16.35
CA PRO A 62 1.04 -18.19 16.75
C PRO A 62 1.60 -17.63 18.06
N ILE A 63 1.93 -18.50 19.03
CA ILE A 63 2.52 -18.09 20.31
C ILE A 63 3.93 -17.53 20.10
N GLN A 64 4.75 -18.20 19.32
CA GLN A 64 6.12 -17.77 19.02
C GLN A 64 6.16 -16.52 18.14
N GLY A 65 5.15 -16.35 17.27
CA GLY A 65 5.01 -15.20 16.38
C GLY A 65 4.26 -14.01 16.97
N SER A 66 3.83 -14.07 18.24
CA SER A 66 2.95 -13.05 18.85
C SER A 66 3.56 -11.65 18.86
N GLU A 67 4.86 -11.52 19.14
CA GLU A 67 5.56 -10.23 19.12
C GLU A 67 5.60 -9.65 17.69
N TRP A 68 5.86 -10.48 16.70
CA TRP A 68 5.84 -10.06 15.29
C TRP A 68 4.46 -9.62 14.84
N PHE A 69 3.40 -10.33 15.30
CA PHE A 69 2.03 -9.94 15.01
C PHE A 69 1.68 -8.60 15.66
N GLN A 70 2.12 -8.36 16.90
CA GLN A 70 1.92 -7.09 17.57
C GLN A 70 2.58 -5.95 16.79
N HIS A 71 3.84 -6.12 16.38
CA HIS A 71 4.53 -5.13 15.55
C HIS A 71 3.83 -4.88 14.22
N LEU A 72 3.36 -5.94 13.56
CA LEU A 72 2.58 -5.79 12.34
C LEU A 72 1.29 -4.99 12.58
N TYR A 73 0.56 -5.33 13.64
CA TYR A 73 -0.70 -4.68 13.99
C TYR A 73 -0.50 -3.18 14.29
N GLU A 74 0.54 -2.84 15.05
CA GLU A 74 0.89 -1.45 15.38
C GLU A 74 1.27 -0.63 14.14
N ASN A 75 1.88 -1.28 13.14
CA ASN A 75 2.30 -0.66 11.88
C ASN A 75 1.29 -0.88 10.73
N SER A 76 0.09 -1.37 11.01
CA SER A 76 -0.98 -1.54 10.01
C SER A 76 -1.82 -0.27 9.87
N ILE A 77 -2.44 -0.10 8.71
CA ILE A 77 -3.12 1.13 8.30
C ILE A 77 -4.62 1.05 8.56
N GLU A 78 -5.21 2.11 9.07
CA GLU A 78 -6.65 2.34 9.02
C GLU A 78 -7.03 3.09 7.75
N ILE A 79 -8.15 2.71 7.11
CA ILE A 79 -8.59 3.32 5.83
C ILE A 79 -8.75 4.84 5.93
N ALA A 80 -9.22 5.36 7.06
CA ALA A 80 -9.35 6.80 7.30
C ALA A 80 -8.08 7.42 7.93
N GLY A 81 -6.99 6.67 8.01
CA GLY A 81 -5.74 7.07 8.67
C GLY A 81 -4.90 8.06 7.87
N PRO A 82 -3.87 8.63 8.52
CA PRO A 82 -2.97 9.61 7.89
C PRO A 82 -2.15 9.00 6.75
N GLU A 83 -1.87 7.71 6.77
CA GLU A 83 -1.11 7.02 5.72
C GLU A 83 -1.87 7.04 4.40
N VAL A 84 -3.18 6.75 4.43
CA VAL A 84 -4.05 6.80 3.24
C VAL A 84 -4.15 8.24 2.73
N GLN A 85 -4.24 9.22 3.63
CA GLN A 85 -4.23 10.64 3.26
C GLN A 85 -2.94 11.04 2.54
N ARG A 86 -1.79 10.53 2.97
CA ARG A 86 -0.50 10.77 2.31
C ARG A 86 -0.45 10.15 0.91
N LEU A 87 -0.95 8.93 0.75
CA LEU A 87 -1.02 8.25 -0.54
C LEU A 87 -1.97 8.96 -1.52
N THR A 88 -3.16 9.38 -1.05
CA THR A 88 -4.12 10.13 -1.88
C THR A 88 -3.58 11.51 -2.27
N ALA A 89 -2.86 12.17 -1.35
CA ALA A 89 -2.18 13.44 -1.65
C ALA A 89 -1.07 13.25 -2.71
N ALA A 90 -0.31 12.14 -2.64
CA ALA A 90 0.70 11.82 -3.64
C ALA A 90 0.07 11.53 -5.01
N ALA A 91 -1.02 10.75 -5.06
CA ALA A 91 -1.76 10.48 -6.28
C ALA A 91 -2.19 11.78 -6.98
N ARG A 92 -2.81 12.69 -6.23
CA ARG A 92 -3.24 14.00 -6.73
C ARG A 92 -2.07 14.87 -7.18
N LYS A 93 -1.02 14.94 -6.35
CA LYS A 93 0.16 15.77 -6.63
C LYS A 93 0.87 15.38 -7.92
N TYR A 94 0.94 14.09 -8.18
CA TYR A 94 1.66 13.53 -9.32
C TYR A 94 0.75 13.09 -10.48
N ALA A 95 -0.57 13.31 -10.35
CA ALA A 95 -1.60 12.98 -11.35
C ALA A 95 -1.49 11.52 -11.86
N ILE A 96 -1.36 10.57 -10.93
CA ILE A 96 -1.16 9.15 -11.22
C ILE A 96 -2.12 8.27 -10.41
N ASN A 97 -2.72 7.28 -11.07
CA ASN A 97 -3.53 6.28 -10.38
C ASN A 97 -2.64 5.31 -9.59
N ILE A 98 -3.11 4.86 -8.43
CA ILE A 98 -2.34 3.97 -7.54
C ILE A 98 -3.16 2.73 -7.22
N VAL A 99 -2.52 1.56 -7.28
CA VAL A 99 -2.99 0.33 -6.64
C VAL A 99 -1.90 -0.12 -5.67
N ILE A 100 -2.21 -0.21 -4.39
CA ILE A 100 -1.23 -0.55 -3.35
C ILE A 100 -1.81 -1.53 -2.32
N GLY A 101 -1.07 -2.62 -2.10
CA GLY A 101 -1.39 -3.59 -1.05
C GLY A 101 -1.01 -3.08 0.33
N ILE A 102 -1.91 -3.26 1.28
CA ILE A 102 -1.72 -2.85 2.68
C ILE A 102 -2.17 -3.94 3.65
N ASN A 103 -1.60 -3.94 4.85
CA ASN A 103 -2.23 -4.55 6.01
C ASN A 103 -3.24 -3.55 6.57
N GLU A 104 -4.53 -3.81 6.39
CA GLU A 104 -5.60 -2.96 6.90
C GLU A 104 -5.96 -3.35 8.32
N ARG A 105 -5.92 -2.39 9.25
CA ARG A 105 -6.36 -2.59 10.62
C ARG A 105 -7.85 -2.23 10.76
N ASP A 106 -8.64 -3.19 11.26
CA ASP A 106 -10.06 -2.96 11.54
C ASP A 106 -10.21 -2.04 12.77
N ARG A 107 -10.94 -0.95 12.62
CA ARG A 107 -11.22 0.00 13.71
C ARG A 107 -12.17 -0.55 14.77
N LEU A 108 -13.02 -1.50 14.40
CA LEU A 108 -14.09 -2.01 15.28
C LEU A 108 -13.69 -3.31 15.98
N ARG A 109 -12.74 -4.05 15.43
CA ARG A 109 -12.33 -5.36 15.92
C ARG A 109 -10.85 -5.37 16.24
N THR A 110 -10.51 -5.10 17.50
CA THR A 110 -9.12 -5.16 17.97
C THR A 110 -8.47 -6.50 17.60
N GLY A 111 -7.27 -6.45 17.07
CA GLY A 111 -6.50 -7.62 16.65
C GLY A 111 -6.87 -8.17 15.27
N THR A 112 -7.80 -7.55 14.55
CA THR A 112 -8.17 -7.98 13.19
C THR A 112 -7.40 -7.18 12.13
N LEU A 113 -6.75 -7.91 11.23
CA LEU A 113 -6.07 -7.36 10.05
C LEU A 113 -6.67 -7.98 8.78
N PHE A 114 -6.78 -7.16 7.74
CA PHE A 114 -7.15 -7.59 6.39
C PHE A 114 -5.99 -7.38 5.42
N ASN A 115 -5.87 -8.30 4.47
CA ASN A 115 -5.04 -8.13 3.29
C ASN A 115 -5.86 -7.34 2.27
N THR A 116 -5.52 -6.08 2.07
CA THR A 116 -6.35 -5.13 1.31
C THR A 116 -5.56 -4.47 0.21
N ASN A 117 -6.18 -4.28 -0.95
CA ASN A 117 -5.68 -3.38 -1.98
C ASN A 117 -6.46 -2.06 -1.92
N LEU A 118 -5.73 -0.94 -1.86
CA LEU A 118 -6.28 0.39 -2.09
C LEU A 118 -6.22 0.71 -3.58
N VAL A 119 -7.31 1.26 -4.10
CA VAL A 119 -7.38 1.82 -5.46
C VAL A 119 -7.63 3.31 -5.34
N ILE A 120 -6.67 4.12 -5.78
CA ILE A 120 -6.70 5.58 -5.66
C ILE A 120 -6.62 6.19 -7.05
N SER A 121 -7.51 7.14 -7.36
CA SER A 121 -7.50 7.85 -8.63
C SER A 121 -6.38 8.90 -8.71
N ALA A 122 -6.06 9.32 -9.93
CA ALA A 122 -5.11 10.42 -10.17
C ALA A 122 -5.55 11.77 -9.57
N ASP A 123 -6.83 11.92 -9.23
CA ASP A 123 -7.36 13.09 -8.52
C ASP A 123 -7.23 12.97 -7.00
N GLY A 124 -6.66 11.86 -6.51
CA GLY A 124 -6.49 11.58 -5.10
C GLY A 124 -7.76 11.13 -4.40
N GLU A 125 -8.68 10.52 -5.12
CA GLU A 125 -9.89 9.91 -4.58
C GLU A 125 -9.65 8.44 -4.27
N LEU A 126 -10.03 7.97 -3.08
CA LEU A 126 -10.06 6.54 -2.78
C LEU A 126 -11.28 5.93 -3.48
N LEU A 127 -11.04 5.23 -4.58
CA LEU A 127 -12.12 4.62 -5.40
C LEU A 127 -12.66 3.34 -4.76
N GLY A 128 -11.86 2.67 -3.92
CA GLY A 128 -12.26 1.45 -3.24
C GLY A 128 -11.11 0.77 -2.50
N HIS A 129 -11.50 -0.20 -1.71
CA HIS A 129 -10.58 -1.08 -0.98
C HIS A 129 -11.22 -2.46 -0.76
#